data_e07bf9a62229d56bdf7a56f9280b4d8d
#
_entry.id   e07bf9a62229d56bdf7a56f9280b4d8d
#
_cell.length_a   1.000
_cell.length_b   1.000
_cell.length_c   1.000
_cell.angle_alpha   90.00
_cell.angle_beta   90.00
_cell.angle_gamma   90.00
#
_symmetry.space_group_name_H-M   'P 1'
#
loop_
_entity.id
_entity.type
_entity.pdbx_description
1 polymer ?
#
loop_
_entity_poly.entity_id
_entity_poly.type
_entity_poly.pdbx_seq_one_letter_code
_entity_poly.pdbx_strand_id
1 'polypeptide(L)'
;TSIFIPAKEVLSLFQIILKSREQDSMFGFDDTYLDLVKALQYPAQKGNNFRSFAESKKILEHLIHGRIDYDDKRQEWYYRRGNSRFAIGVTAEGIKKISIFFRLLSNRYLNNHSVIFIDEIESALHPTALLDYLDMIYKLSQAGVQFFIATHSYFVIKKLYLLSRADPEGVSVLSLKEGEAPCVSNMKDGMPKNSIIDASVQLYEEEVDSLLRGD
;
A
#
# COMPACT_ATOMS: atom_id res chain seq x y z
N THR A 1 10.84 13.51 -2.75
CA THR A 1 11.21 12.13 -2.39
C THR A 1 10.33 11.18 -3.16
N SER A 2 10.91 10.17 -3.83
CA SER A 2 10.17 9.07 -4.45
C SER A 2 10.50 7.77 -3.71
N ILE A 3 9.53 6.86 -3.61
CA ILE A 3 9.72 5.54 -3.02
C ILE A 3 8.82 4.51 -3.69
N PHE A 4 9.34 3.30 -3.86
CA PHE A 4 8.59 2.15 -4.35
C PHE A 4 8.29 1.19 -3.19
N ILE A 5 7.04 0.76 -3.09
CA ILE A 5 6.57 -0.24 -2.13
C ILE A 5 6.16 -1.49 -2.92
N PRO A 6 6.95 -2.56 -2.85
CA PRO A 6 6.70 -3.77 -3.61
C PRO A 6 5.51 -4.56 -3.07
N ALA A 7 4.98 -5.47 -3.88
CA ALA A 7 3.92 -6.41 -3.50
C ALA A 7 4.34 -7.26 -2.28
N LYS A 8 5.59 -7.72 -2.27
CA LYS A 8 6.17 -8.48 -1.15
C LYS A 8 6.63 -7.54 -0.04
N GLU A 9 6.39 -7.92 1.21
CA GLU A 9 6.89 -7.18 2.36
C GLU A 9 8.41 -7.30 2.49
N VAL A 10 9.04 -6.25 3.01
CA VAL A 10 10.51 -6.16 3.11
C VAL A 10 11.03 -6.25 4.54
N LEU A 11 10.16 -6.16 5.54
CA LEU A 11 10.58 -6.08 6.94
C LEU A 11 11.24 -7.36 7.44
N SER A 12 10.75 -8.55 7.01
CA SER A 12 11.37 -9.84 7.33
C SER A 12 12.66 -10.07 6.56
N LEU A 13 12.81 -9.46 5.38
CA LEU A 13 13.96 -9.59 4.49
C LEU A 13 14.99 -8.47 4.69
N PHE A 14 14.72 -7.56 5.62
CA PHE A 14 15.46 -6.32 5.82
C PHE A 14 16.98 -6.51 5.84
N GLN A 15 17.49 -7.41 6.69
CA GLN A 15 18.92 -7.68 6.80
C GLN A 15 19.48 -8.36 5.55
N ILE A 16 18.71 -9.23 4.91
CA ILE A 16 19.12 -9.93 3.69
C ILE A 16 19.28 -8.90 2.56
N ILE A 17 18.34 -7.97 2.42
CA ILE A 17 18.41 -6.92 1.39
C ILE A 17 19.63 -6.02 1.61
N LEU A 18 19.84 -5.54 2.85
CA LEU A 18 21.02 -4.72 3.17
C LEU A 18 22.32 -5.44 2.87
N LYS A 19 22.45 -6.67 3.37
CA LYS A 19 23.68 -7.44 3.21
C LYS A 19 23.96 -7.77 1.74
N SER A 20 22.98 -8.27 1.01
CA SER A 20 23.16 -8.65 -0.39
C SER A 20 23.51 -7.46 -1.29
N ARG A 21 22.95 -6.28 -1.02
CA ARG A 21 23.18 -5.10 -1.86
C ARG A 21 24.39 -4.27 -1.45
N GLU A 22 24.67 -4.11 -0.17
CA GLU A 22 25.75 -3.25 0.32
C GLU A 22 27.09 -4.01 0.49
N GLN A 23 27.06 -5.28 0.86
CA GLN A 23 28.28 -6.05 1.15
C GLN A 23 28.67 -6.97 -0.01
N ASP A 24 27.71 -7.71 -0.55
CA ASP A 24 28.02 -8.80 -1.48
C ASP A 24 27.79 -8.42 -2.95
N SER A 25 27.19 -7.25 -3.23
CA SER A 25 26.80 -6.81 -4.60
C SER A 25 26.05 -7.89 -5.40
N MET A 26 25.29 -8.74 -4.68
CA MET A 26 24.60 -9.88 -5.26
C MET A 26 23.32 -9.46 -5.99
N PHE A 27 23.02 -10.18 -7.07
CA PHE A 27 21.72 -10.11 -7.73
C PHE A 27 20.63 -10.78 -6.86
N GLY A 28 19.46 -10.13 -6.75
CA GLY A 28 18.33 -10.68 -6.02
C GLY A 28 17.32 -9.62 -5.60
N PHE A 29 17.79 -8.41 -5.35
CA PHE A 29 16.97 -7.24 -5.07
C PHE A 29 17.50 -6.07 -5.89
N ASP A 30 16.62 -5.31 -6.52
CA ASP A 30 17.00 -4.08 -7.21
C ASP A 30 17.20 -2.90 -6.24
N ASP A 31 17.61 -1.75 -6.76
CA ASP A 31 17.90 -0.57 -5.94
C ASP A 31 16.65 -0.02 -5.24
N THR A 32 15.44 -0.27 -5.75
CA THR A 32 14.19 0.20 -5.11
C THR A 32 13.95 -0.48 -3.76
N TYR A 33 14.33 -1.76 -3.61
CA TYR A 33 14.30 -2.46 -2.33
C TYR A 33 15.30 -1.87 -1.34
N LEU A 34 16.53 -1.56 -1.81
CA LEU A 34 17.55 -0.95 -0.97
C LEU A 34 17.12 0.45 -0.50
N ASP A 35 16.58 1.26 -1.41
CA ASP A 35 16.07 2.60 -1.08
C ASP A 35 14.95 2.54 -0.03
N LEU A 36 14.01 1.59 -0.16
CA LEU A 36 12.95 1.40 0.82
C LEU A 36 13.52 0.98 2.18
N VAL A 37 14.44 0.01 2.21
CA VAL A 37 15.06 -0.46 3.45
C VAL A 37 15.84 0.67 4.14
N LYS A 38 16.59 1.48 3.40
CA LYS A 38 17.28 2.66 3.92
C LYS A 38 16.29 3.70 4.46
N ALA A 39 15.19 3.95 3.75
CA ALA A 39 14.14 4.85 4.21
C ALA A 39 13.52 4.40 5.54
N LEU A 40 13.36 3.10 5.74
CA LEU A 40 12.82 2.53 6.98
C LEU A 40 13.80 2.63 8.17
N GLN A 41 15.11 2.70 7.93
CA GLN A 41 16.13 2.84 9.00
C GLN A 41 16.08 4.19 9.71
N TYR A 42 15.66 5.27 9.02
CA TYR A 42 15.60 6.58 9.68
C TYR A 42 14.80 6.49 10.99
N PRO A 43 15.35 7.03 12.09
CA PRO A 43 14.68 6.96 13.39
C PRO A 43 13.36 7.72 13.37
N ALA A 44 12.39 7.26 14.15
CA ALA A 44 11.13 7.97 14.33
C ALA A 44 11.39 9.37 14.92
N GLN A 45 10.80 10.39 14.32
CA GLN A 45 10.99 11.77 14.74
C GLN A 45 9.88 12.21 15.71
N LYS A 46 10.28 12.93 16.76
CA LYS A 46 9.35 13.56 17.73
C LYS A 46 8.90 14.93 17.20
N GLY A 47 7.72 15.38 17.63
CA GLY A 47 7.16 16.69 17.32
C GLY A 47 5.97 16.65 16.36
N ASN A 48 5.38 17.82 16.08
CA ASN A 48 4.20 17.93 15.24
C ASN A 48 4.54 17.61 13.78
N ASN A 49 3.74 16.74 13.18
CA ASN A 49 3.71 16.52 11.74
C ASN A 49 2.51 17.29 11.15
N PHE A 50 2.42 17.41 9.81
CA PHE A 50 1.19 17.87 9.17
C PHE A 50 -0.01 17.10 9.73
N ARG A 51 -1.13 17.81 9.94
CA ARG A 51 -2.32 17.23 10.58
C ARG A 51 -2.81 15.96 9.87
N SER A 52 -2.88 15.98 8.54
CA SER A 52 -3.27 14.83 7.72
C SER A 52 -2.36 13.61 7.90
N PHE A 53 -1.04 13.83 8.04
CA PHE A 53 -0.07 12.76 8.28
C PHE A 53 -0.20 12.17 9.69
N ALA A 54 -0.48 13.02 10.68
CA ALA A 54 -0.72 12.54 12.04
C ALA A 54 -2.02 11.73 12.15
N GLU A 55 -3.08 12.13 11.45
CA GLU A 55 -4.34 11.39 11.36
C GLU A 55 -4.15 10.05 10.62
N SER A 56 -3.46 10.05 9.49
CA SER A 56 -3.13 8.84 8.73
C SER A 56 -2.32 7.84 9.54
N LYS A 57 -1.35 8.33 10.32
CA LYS A 57 -0.57 7.48 11.23
C LYS A 57 -1.47 6.79 12.27
N LYS A 58 -2.46 7.51 12.86
CA LYS A 58 -3.41 6.92 13.80
C LYS A 58 -4.29 5.85 13.16
N ILE A 59 -4.72 6.06 11.91
CA ILE A 59 -5.47 5.04 11.15
C ILE A 59 -4.62 3.79 10.98
N LEU A 60 -3.37 3.91 10.57
CA LEU A 60 -2.45 2.78 10.40
C LEU A 60 -2.20 2.05 11.73
N GLU A 61 -2.00 2.80 12.83
CA GLU A 61 -1.83 2.24 14.18
C GLU A 61 -3.06 1.44 14.61
N HIS A 62 -4.26 1.92 14.28
CA HIS A 62 -5.50 1.20 14.52
C HIS A 62 -5.61 -0.06 13.66
N LEU A 63 -5.28 0.01 12.37
CA LEU A 63 -5.34 -1.12 11.45
C LEU A 63 -4.42 -2.27 11.86
N ILE A 64 -3.22 -1.95 12.33
CA ILE A 64 -2.27 -2.99 12.79
C ILE A 64 -2.48 -3.37 14.26
N HIS A 65 -3.38 -2.70 15.00
CA HIS A 65 -3.58 -2.88 16.44
C HIS A 65 -2.30 -2.82 17.27
N GLY A 66 -1.34 -1.98 16.83
CA GLY A 66 -0.04 -1.89 17.48
C GLY A 66 0.92 -0.98 16.73
N ARG A 67 2.20 -1.28 16.88
CA ARG A 67 3.27 -0.53 16.21
C ARG A 67 4.47 -1.41 15.90
N ILE A 68 5.34 -0.94 15.02
CA ILE A 68 6.64 -1.56 14.80
C ILE A 68 7.75 -0.72 15.43
N ASP A 69 8.73 -1.41 15.98
CA ASP A 69 9.94 -0.82 16.54
C ASP A 69 11.16 -1.50 15.91
N TYR A 70 12.21 -0.74 15.64
CA TYR A 70 13.49 -1.25 15.22
C TYR A 70 14.44 -1.31 16.42
N ASP A 71 15.13 -2.43 16.61
CA ASP A 71 16.14 -2.62 17.65
C ASP A 71 17.52 -2.46 17.03
N ASP A 72 18.13 -1.30 17.24
CA ASP A 72 19.43 -0.95 16.66
C ASP A 72 20.56 -1.91 17.15
N LYS A 73 20.45 -2.49 18.34
CA LYS A 73 21.47 -3.41 18.88
C LYS A 73 21.41 -4.79 18.22
N ARG A 74 20.17 -5.27 17.94
CA ARG A 74 19.94 -6.56 17.30
C ARG A 74 19.79 -6.44 15.79
N GLN A 75 19.60 -5.20 15.31
CA GLN A 75 19.30 -4.88 13.91
C GLN A 75 18.07 -5.63 13.37
N GLU A 76 17.04 -5.72 14.20
CA GLU A 76 15.82 -6.46 13.90
C GLU A 76 14.58 -5.62 14.10
N TRP A 77 13.54 -5.92 13.30
CA TRP A 77 12.21 -5.35 13.44
C TRP A 77 11.35 -6.19 14.37
N TYR A 78 10.55 -5.50 15.19
CA TYR A 78 9.59 -6.10 16.10
C TYR A 78 8.22 -5.44 15.96
N TYR A 79 7.19 -6.27 16.03
CA TYR A 79 5.84 -5.82 16.19
C TYR A 79 5.47 -5.83 17.67
N ARG A 80 4.89 -4.72 18.14
CA ARG A 80 4.43 -4.57 19.54
C ARG A 80 2.92 -4.39 19.59
N ARG A 81 2.26 -5.23 20.39
CA ARG A 81 0.84 -5.13 20.69
C ARG A 81 0.64 -5.12 22.21
N GLY A 82 0.19 -3.99 22.76
CA GLY A 82 0.16 -3.78 24.21
C GLY A 82 1.54 -3.98 24.83
N ASN A 83 1.64 -4.91 25.80
CA ASN A 83 2.90 -5.25 26.48
C ASN A 83 3.68 -6.37 25.77
N SER A 84 3.12 -7.00 24.74
CA SER A 84 3.76 -8.10 24.02
C SER A 84 4.61 -7.59 22.88
N ARG A 85 5.76 -8.25 22.66
CA ARG A 85 6.70 -7.98 21.58
C ARG A 85 6.93 -9.26 20.78
N PHE A 86 6.75 -9.18 19.47
CA PHE A 86 6.88 -10.30 18.54
C PHE A 86 7.95 -9.99 17.50
N ALA A 87 8.78 -10.96 17.15
CA ALA A 87 9.68 -10.83 16.03
C ALA A 87 8.87 -10.60 14.74
N ILE A 88 9.35 -9.73 13.86
CA ILE A 88 8.60 -9.37 12.65
C ILE A 88 8.33 -10.58 11.75
N GLY A 89 9.25 -11.55 11.71
CA GLY A 89 9.13 -12.75 10.89
C GLY A 89 7.91 -13.63 11.21
N VAL A 90 7.40 -13.60 12.45
CA VAL A 90 6.19 -14.36 12.86
C VAL A 90 4.92 -13.52 12.85
N THR A 91 4.99 -12.29 12.35
CA THR A 91 3.85 -11.38 12.26
C THR A 91 3.13 -11.57 10.94
N ALA A 92 1.81 -11.37 10.93
CA ALA A 92 1.00 -11.48 9.71
C ALA A 92 1.48 -10.52 8.61
N GLU A 93 1.49 -10.99 7.36
CA GLU A 93 2.00 -10.24 6.20
C GLU A 93 1.30 -8.89 6.02
N GLY A 94 -0.02 -8.83 6.19
CA GLY A 94 -0.77 -7.57 6.10
C GLY A 94 -0.35 -6.54 7.16
N ILE A 95 -0.02 -6.97 8.37
CA ILE A 95 0.53 -6.10 9.42
C ILE A 95 1.89 -5.55 8.99
N LYS A 96 2.77 -6.38 8.45
CA LYS A 96 4.08 -5.96 7.95
C LYS A 96 3.94 -4.91 6.86
N LYS A 97 3.06 -5.15 5.88
CA LYS A 97 2.82 -4.24 4.76
C LYS A 97 2.31 -2.86 5.22
N ILE A 98 1.29 -2.82 6.06
CA ILE A 98 0.77 -1.57 6.63
C ILE A 98 1.84 -0.88 7.49
N SER A 99 2.66 -1.64 8.20
CA SER A 99 3.72 -1.13 9.06
C SER A 99 4.83 -0.38 8.31
N ILE A 100 5.05 -0.69 7.04
CA ILE A 100 5.97 0.08 6.17
C ILE A 100 5.51 1.55 6.11
N PHE A 101 4.25 1.79 5.76
CA PHE A 101 3.70 3.15 5.75
C PHE A 101 3.70 3.81 7.12
N PHE A 102 3.32 3.08 8.16
CA PHE A 102 3.39 3.58 9.53
C PHE A 102 4.80 4.08 9.88
N ARG A 103 5.84 3.33 9.48
CA ARG A 103 7.24 3.71 9.71
C ARG A 103 7.64 4.94 8.92
N LEU A 104 7.32 4.99 7.62
CA LEU A 104 7.65 6.11 6.73
C LEU A 104 6.98 7.43 7.16
N LEU A 105 5.76 7.36 7.73
CA LEU A 105 5.10 8.52 8.34
C LEU A 105 5.73 8.88 9.69
N SER A 106 6.13 7.88 10.49
CA SER A 106 6.69 8.09 11.84
C SER A 106 8.08 8.70 11.82
N ASN A 107 8.91 8.35 10.83
CA ASN A 107 10.25 8.90 10.66
C ASN A 107 10.27 10.16 9.77
N ARG A 108 9.10 10.62 9.29
CA ARG A 108 8.93 11.79 8.42
C ARG A 108 9.69 11.70 7.10
N TYR A 109 9.93 10.49 6.63
CA TYR A 109 10.50 10.28 5.30
C TYR A 109 9.56 10.79 4.21
N LEU A 110 8.24 10.61 4.42
CA LEU A 110 7.20 11.13 3.56
C LEU A 110 6.83 12.58 3.93
N ASN A 111 6.63 13.39 2.89
CA ASN A 111 6.14 14.75 2.98
C ASN A 111 5.11 15.02 1.85
N ASN A 112 4.52 16.20 1.82
CA ASN A 112 3.50 16.60 0.84
C ASN A 112 3.99 16.74 -0.62
N HIS A 113 5.27 16.49 -0.88
CA HIS A 113 5.86 16.44 -2.23
C HIS A 113 6.41 15.05 -2.55
N SER A 114 6.04 14.06 -1.76
CA SER A 114 6.48 12.67 -1.98
C SER A 114 5.70 12.04 -3.13
N VAL A 115 6.40 11.20 -3.90
CA VAL A 115 5.83 10.35 -4.94
C VAL A 115 5.99 8.90 -4.51
N ILE A 116 4.89 8.16 -4.45
CA ILE A 116 4.87 6.80 -3.94
C ILE A 116 4.33 5.86 -5.02
N PHE A 117 5.12 4.86 -5.36
CA PHE A 117 4.72 3.78 -6.24
C PHE A 117 4.39 2.56 -5.38
N ILE A 118 3.21 1.96 -5.57
CA ILE A 118 2.75 0.79 -4.81
C ILE A 118 2.38 -0.30 -5.80
N ASP A 119 3.02 -1.45 -5.64
CA ASP A 119 2.66 -2.65 -6.39
C ASP A 119 1.75 -3.54 -5.56
N GLU A 120 0.65 -4.01 -6.18
CA GLU A 120 -0.35 -4.88 -5.56
C GLU A 120 -0.76 -4.42 -4.15
N ILE A 121 -1.34 -3.21 -4.05
CA ILE A 121 -1.72 -2.62 -2.76
C ILE A 121 -2.59 -3.56 -1.90
N GLU A 122 -3.40 -4.38 -2.54
CA GLU A 122 -4.29 -5.38 -1.94
C GLU A 122 -3.59 -6.61 -1.37
N SER A 123 -2.37 -6.89 -1.81
CA SER A 123 -1.63 -8.10 -1.44
C SER A 123 -1.56 -8.26 0.08
N ALA A 124 -1.94 -9.44 0.56
CA ALA A 124 -1.95 -9.85 1.97
C ALA A 124 -2.87 -9.04 2.91
N LEU A 125 -3.73 -8.15 2.39
CA LEU A 125 -4.69 -7.39 3.19
C LEU A 125 -6.07 -8.03 3.19
N HIS A 126 -6.70 -8.08 4.37
CA HIS A 126 -8.13 -8.40 4.46
C HIS A 126 -8.94 -7.27 3.77
N PRO A 127 -10.04 -7.59 3.03
CA PRO A 127 -10.80 -6.58 2.30
C PRO A 127 -11.20 -5.35 3.14
N THR A 128 -11.65 -5.53 4.38
CA THR A 128 -12.01 -4.38 5.26
C THR A 128 -10.79 -3.50 5.56
N ALA A 129 -9.66 -4.09 5.90
CA ALA A 129 -8.42 -3.33 6.16
C ALA A 129 -7.92 -2.62 4.89
N LEU A 130 -8.10 -3.23 3.72
CA LEU A 130 -7.77 -2.62 2.42
C LEU A 130 -8.61 -1.37 2.17
N LEU A 131 -9.92 -1.39 2.47
CA LEU A 131 -10.80 -0.23 2.28
C LEU A 131 -10.35 0.96 3.15
N ASP A 132 -10.07 0.72 4.43
CA ASP A 132 -9.57 1.76 5.36
C ASP A 132 -8.17 2.27 4.95
N TYR A 133 -7.34 1.37 4.43
CA TYR A 133 -6.01 1.71 3.93
C TYR A 133 -6.09 2.61 2.69
N LEU A 134 -7.03 2.34 1.77
CA LEU A 134 -7.29 3.19 0.60
C LEU A 134 -7.86 4.57 1.01
N ASP A 135 -8.74 4.64 2.01
CA ASP A 135 -9.21 5.92 2.56
C ASP A 135 -8.05 6.76 3.11
N MET A 136 -7.10 6.12 3.80
CA MET A 136 -5.91 6.79 4.31
C MET A 136 -5.01 7.29 3.17
N ILE A 137 -4.77 6.47 2.14
CA ILE A 137 -3.99 6.87 0.96
C ILE A 137 -4.64 8.06 0.26
N TYR A 138 -5.95 8.02 0.07
CA TYR A 138 -6.70 9.13 -0.52
C TYR A 138 -6.57 10.42 0.29
N LYS A 139 -6.63 10.35 1.62
CA LYS A 139 -6.38 11.51 2.50
C LYS A 139 -4.96 12.08 2.34
N LEU A 140 -3.97 11.22 2.18
CA LEU A 140 -2.59 11.66 1.93
C LEU A 140 -2.44 12.29 0.54
N SER A 141 -3.15 11.79 -0.49
CA SER A 141 -3.14 12.40 -1.82
C SER A 141 -3.74 13.82 -1.79
N GLN A 142 -4.83 14.02 -1.05
CA GLN A 142 -5.40 15.35 -0.83
C GLN A 142 -4.46 16.29 -0.06
N ALA A 143 -3.48 15.75 0.67
CA ALA A 143 -2.44 16.52 1.35
C ALA A 143 -1.18 16.77 0.49
N GLY A 144 -1.22 16.40 -0.81
CA GLY A 144 -0.17 16.66 -1.79
C GLY A 144 0.76 15.50 -2.10
N VAL A 145 0.58 14.33 -1.47
CA VAL A 145 1.35 13.13 -1.83
C VAL A 145 0.82 12.53 -3.13
N GLN A 146 1.69 12.28 -4.09
CA GLN A 146 1.32 11.64 -5.34
C GLN A 146 1.47 10.12 -5.23
N PHE A 147 0.45 9.38 -5.66
CA PHE A 147 0.44 7.92 -5.66
C PHE A 147 0.31 7.35 -7.07
N PHE A 148 1.12 6.33 -7.36
CA PHE A 148 0.97 5.45 -8.50
C PHE A 148 0.73 4.04 -7.96
N ILE A 149 -0.43 3.47 -8.25
CA ILE A 149 -0.87 2.19 -7.69
C ILE A 149 -1.07 1.20 -8.84
N ALA A 150 -0.30 0.12 -8.84
CA ALA A 150 -0.59 -1.05 -9.67
C ALA A 150 -1.49 -2.00 -8.89
N THR A 151 -2.57 -2.46 -9.52
CA THR A 151 -3.55 -3.35 -8.89
C THR A 151 -4.26 -4.22 -9.92
N HIS A 152 -4.62 -5.43 -9.52
CA HIS A 152 -5.53 -6.31 -10.25
C HIS A 152 -6.81 -6.61 -9.44
N SER A 153 -7.09 -5.82 -8.39
CA SER A 153 -8.22 -6.02 -7.49
C SER A 153 -9.43 -5.15 -7.85
N TYR A 154 -10.57 -5.80 -8.07
CA TYR A 154 -11.85 -5.11 -8.19
C TYR A 154 -12.18 -4.22 -6.98
N PHE A 155 -11.85 -4.68 -5.75
CA PHE A 155 -12.08 -3.88 -4.52
C PHE A 155 -11.32 -2.56 -4.56
N VAL A 156 -10.07 -2.55 -5.02
CA VAL A 156 -9.26 -1.33 -5.16
C VAL A 156 -9.90 -0.40 -6.18
N ILE A 157 -10.19 -0.90 -7.38
CA ILE A 157 -10.80 -0.11 -8.46
C ILE A 157 -12.13 0.48 -8.00
N LYS A 158 -13.00 -0.35 -7.40
CA LYS A 158 -14.31 0.09 -6.93
C LYS A 158 -14.22 1.14 -5.83
N LYS A 159 -13.32 0.96 -4.87
CA LYS A 159 -13.11 1.94 -3.79
C LYS A 159 -12.58 3.27 -4.33
N LEU A 160 -11.56 3.24 -5.18
CA LEU A 160 -11.01 4.45 -5.80
C LEU A 160 -12.05 5.17 -6.66
N TYR A 161 -12.89 4.43 -7.40
CA TYR A 161 -14.03 5.01 -8.14
C TYR A 161 -15.00 5.75 -7.21
N LEU A 162 -15.35 5.15 -6.07
CA LEU A 162 -16.25 5.80 -5.10
C LEU A 162 -15.62 7.07 -4.51
N LEU A 163 -14.35 7.05 -4.21
CA LEU A 163 -13.60 8.21 -3.70
C LEU A 163 -13.50 9.31 -4.77
N SER A 164 -13.24 8.95 -6.02
CA SER A 164 -13.09 9.88 -7.14
C SER A 164 -14.36 10.69 -7.45
N ARG A 165 -15.54 10.16 -7.09
CA ARG A 165 -16.81 10.87 -7.33
C ARG A 165 -16.95 12.17 -6.54
N ALA A 166 -16.29 12.26 -5.39
CA ALA A 166 -16.28 13.47 -4.55
C ALA A 166 -15.07 14.37 -4.85
N ASP A 167 -14.14 13.92 -5.72
CA ASP A 167 -12.91 14.64 -6.06
C ASP A 167 -13.11 15.49 -7.33
N PRO A 168 -12.81 16.79 -7.29
CA PRO A 168 -12.88 17.64 -8.48
C PRO A 168 -11.96 17.18 -9.63
N GLU A 169 -10.80 16.61 -9.31
CA GLU A 169 -9.84 16.15 -10.30
C GLU A 169 -10.05 14.66 -10.69
N GLY A 170 -10.70 13.90 -9.81
CA GLY A 170 -10.92 12.47 -9.99
C GLY A 170 -9.65 11.65 -9.82
N VAL A 171 -9.69 10.39 -10.26
CA VAL A 171 -8.56 9.47 -10.24
C VAL A 171 -8.28 9.01 -11.67
N SER A 172 -7.08 9.28 -12.17
CA SER A 172 -6.63 8.82 -13.49
C SER A 172 -6.29 7.33 -13.46
N VAL A 173 -6.72 6.60 -14.49
CA VAL A 173 -6.47 5.17 -14.67
C VAL A 173 -5.81 4.90 -15.99
N LEU A 174 -4.72 4.13 -15.95
CA LEU A 174 -4.08 3.54 -17.11
C LEU A 174 -4.45 2.05 -17.14
N SER A 175 -5.33 1.67 -18.06
CA SER A 175 -5.68 0.26 -18.28
C SER A 175 -4.73 -0.36 -19.29
N LEU A 176 -4.12 -1.49 -18.90
CA LEU A 176 -3.20 -2.26 -19.73
C LEU A 176 -3.88 -3.55 -20.17
N LYS A 177 -3.74 -3.91 -21.44
CA LYS A 177 -4.21 -5.16 -21.99
C LYS A 177 -3.19 -5.68 -22.99
N GLU A 178 -2.92 -6.98 -22.95
CA GLU A 178 -1.95 -7.62 -23.83
C GLU A 178 -2.34 -7.42 -25.31
N GLY A 179 -1.38 -6.97 -26.12
CA GLY A 179 -1.58 -6.72 -27.55
C GLY A 179 -2.36 -5.46 -27.92
N GLU A 180 -2.80 -4.66 -26.95
CA GLU A 180 -3.53 -3.41 -27.17
C GLU A 180 -2.73 -2.20 -26.67
N ALA A 181 -3.01 -1.03 -27.23
CA ALA A 181 -2.44 0.22 -26.72
C ALA A 181 -3.01 0.55 -25.32
N PRO A 182 -2.21 1.11 -24.40
CA PRO A 182 -2.69 1.55 -23.11
C PRO A 182 -3.85 2.54 -23.23
N CYS A 183 -4.89 2.34 -22.44
CA CYS A 183 -6.06 3.22 -22.40
C CYS A 183 -6.06 4.08 -21.14
N VAL A 184 -6.05 5.40 -21.31
CA VAL A 184 -6.14 6.37 -20.21
C VAL A 184 -7.59 6.81 -20.05
N SER A 185 -8.09 6.78 -18.82
CA SER A 185 -9.42 7.25 -18.46
C SER A 185 -9.39 7.93 -17.08
N ASN A 186 -10.48 8.64 -16.73
CA ASN A 186 -10.65 9.22 -15.41
C ASN A 186 -11.88 8.59 -14.73
N MET A 187 -11.72 8.13 -13.50
CA MET A 187 -12.80 7.49 -12.74
C MET A 187 -13.96 8.47 -12.43
N LYS A 188 -13.74 9.77 -12.53
CA LYS A 188 -14.81 10.77 -12.43
C LYS A 188 -15.85 10.61 -13.53
N ASP A 189 -15.42 10.23 -14.74
CA ASP A 189 -16.27 10.05 -15.91
C ASP A 189 -17.01 8.70 -15.91
N GLY A 190 -16.60 7.76 -15.07
CA GLY A 190 -17.18 6.43 -14.94
C GLY A 190 -16.18 5.36 -14.48
N MET A 191 -16.67 4.14 -14.38
CA MET A 191 -15.80 2.98 -14.13
C MET A 191 -14.87 2.75 -15.31
N PRO A 192 -13.59 2.45 -15.09
CA PRO A 192 -12.65 2.17 -16.17
C PRO A 192 -13.07 0.89 -16.91
N LYS A 193 -12.87 0.87 -18.22
CA LYS A 193 -13.10 -0.32 -19.05
C LYS A 193 -11.84 -1.18 -19.04
N ASN A 194 -11.88 -2.31 -18.37
CA ASN A 194 -10.78 -3.28 -18.33
C ASN A 194 -11.29 -4.68 -17.96
N SER A 195 -10.45 -5.68 -18.16
CA SER A 195 -10.79 -7.09 -17.92
C SER A 195 -11.18 -7.41 -16.47
N ILE A 196 -10.74 -6.62 -15.49
CA ILE A 196 -11.10 -6.83 -14.06
C ILE A 196 -12.57 -6.47 -13.85
N ILE A 197 -13.02 -5.37 -14.45
CA ILE A 197 -14.43 -4.96 -14.39
C ILE A 197 -15.29 -5.96 -15.18
N ASP A 198 -14.85 -6.35 -16.39
CA ASP A 198 -15.58 -7.30 -17.22
C ASP A 198 -15.78 -8.63 -16.48
N ALA A 199 -14.75 -9.18 -15.84
CA ALA A 199 -14.85 -10.39 -15.03
C ALA A 199 -15.83 -10.23 -13.85
N SER A 200 -15.86 -9.07 -13.22
CA SER A 200 -16.77 -8.80 -12.08
C SER A 200 -18.23 -8.73 -12.56
N VAL A 201 -18.48 -8.15 -13.74
CA VAL A 201 -19.81 -8.10 -14.36
C VAL A 201 -20.25 -9.51 -14.74
N GLN A 202 -19.37 -10.28 -15.37
CA GLN A 202 -19.67 -11.69 -15.74
C GLN A 202 -20.09 -12.53 -14.52
N LEU A 203 -19.33 -12.46 -13.42
CA LEU A 203 -19.67 -13.19 -12.19
C LEU A 203 -21.04 -12.78 -11.63
N TYR A 204 -21.36 -11.48 -11.69
CA TYR A 204 -22.67 -11.00 -11.26
C TYR A 204 -23.80 -11.51 -12.16
N GLU A 205 -23.60 -11.54 -13.48
CA GLU A 205 -24.57 -12.08 -14.44
C GLU A 205 -24.80 -13.58 -14.23
N GLU A 206 -23.74 -14.35 -13.97
CA GLU A 206 -23.82 -15.78 -13.63
C GLU A 206 -24.63 -16.00 -12.34
N GLU A 207 -24.43 -15.17 -11.31
CA GLU A 207 -25.20 -15.23 -10.06
C GLU A 207 -26.70 -14.96 -10.29
N VAL A 208 -27.01 -13.92 -11.07
CA VAL A 208 -28.39 -13.58 -11.40
C VAL A 208 -29.05 -14.70 -12.20
N ASP A 209 -28.35 -15.26 -13.19
CA ASP A 209 -28.86 -16.36 -14.01
C ASP A 209 -29.14 -17.63 -13.18
N SER A 210 -28.27 -17.96 -12.24
CA SER A 210 -28.46 -19.08 -11.30
C SER A 210 -29.72 -18.87 -10.44
N LEU A 211 -29.89 -17.67 -9.88
CA LEU A 211 -31.08 -17.35 -9.09
C LEU A 211 -32.39 -17.40 -9.90
N LEU A 212 -32.35 -17.01 -11.19
CA LEU A 212 -33.53 -17.04 -12.06
C LEU A 212 -33.89 -18.47 -12.52
N ARG A 213 -32.91 -19.39 -12.60
CA ARG A 213 -33.13 -20.80 -12.98
C ARG A 213 -33.60 -21.65 -11.79
N GLY A 214 -33.45 -21.16 -10.56
CA GLY A 214 -33.89 -21.86 -9.35
C GLY A 214 -32.99 -23.02 -8.94
N ASP A 215 -31.67 -22.97 -9.33
CA ASP A 215 -30.66 -23.97 -8.96
C ASP A 215 -30.04 -23.68 -7.59
#